data_c81d7c67e9de04938dfcc4e42e55cd7d
#
_entry.id   c81d7c67e9de04938dfcc4e42e55cd7d
#
_cell.length_a   1.000
_cell.length_b   1.000
_cell.length_c   1.000
_cell.angle_alpha   90.00
_cell.angle_beta   90.00
_cell.angle_gamma   90.00
#
_symmetry.space_group_name_H-M   'P 1'
#
loop_
_entity.id
_entity.type
_entity.pdbx_description
1 polymer ?
#
loop_
_entity_poly.entity_id
_entity_poly.type
_entity_poly.pdbx_seq_one_letter_code
_entity_poly.pdbx_strand_id
1 'polypeptide(L)'
;MKQFYVSKMIHVKSLHLRIISDTVCTMLENIADQAKLFTVFLHEELKNWIHECGYTTRELEEITGINKDKISRAIYRGQKPITVLELDLICKAIEVDPTTIIRVAEAKTNAAIAEVQANAIIENEI
;
A
#
# COMPACT_ATOMS: atom_id res chain seq x y z
N MET A 1 3.89 12.60 14.84
CA MET A 1 5.02 11.75 14.43
C MET A 1 5.04 11.49 12.95
N LYS A 2 3.92 11.07 12.43
CA LYS A 2 3.81 10.73 11.03
C LYS A 2 4.04 11.90 10.09
N GLN A 3 3.44 13.04 10.37
CA GLN A 3 3.64 14.24 9.57
C GLN A 3 5.07 14.76 9.65
N PHE A 4 5.67 14.68 10.83
CA PHE A 4 7.05 15.06 11.00
C PHE A 4 7.98 14.21 10.13
N TYR A 5 7.73 12.91 10.12
CA TYR A 5 8.49 11.98 9.31
C TYR A 5 8.36 12.27 7.82
N VAL A 6 7.13 12.48 7.37
CA VAL A 6 6.86 12.80 5.97
C VAL A 6 7.50 14.12 5.57
N SER A 7 7.41 15.13 6.41
CA SER A 7 8.03 16.43 6.15
C SER A 7 9.54 16.32 6.01
N LYS A 8 10.16 15.51 6.86
CA LYS A 8 11.60 15.29 6.79
C LYS A 8 12.00 14.61 5.48
N MET A 9 11.23 13.65 5.04
CA MET A 9 11.46 12.97 3.78
C MET A 9 11.28 13.91 2.58
N ILE A 10 10.28 14.74 2.62
CA ILE A 10 10.03 15.74 1.58
C ILE A 10 11.20 16.73 1.50
N HIS A 11 11.73 17.15 2.62
CA HIS A 11 12.86 18.05 2.66
C HIS A 11 14.10 17.45 1.99
N VAL A 12 14.41 16.20 2.33
CA VAL A 12 15.51 15.47 1.70
C VAL A 12 15.28 15.36 0.20
N LYS A 13 14.05 15.05 -0.18
CA LYS A 13 13.66 14.91 -1.57
C LYS A 13 13.92 16.19 -2.37
N SER A 14 13.59 17.34 -1.83
CA SER A 14 13.80 18.61 -2.52
C SER A 14 15.27 18.93 -2.75
N LEU A 15 16.17 18.38 -1.94
CA LEU A 15 17.60 18.64 -2.05
C LEU A 15 18.32 17.70 -2.99
N HIS A 16 17.91 16.43 -3.03
CA HIS A 16 18.70 15.38 -3.67
C HIS A 16 18.10 14.79 -4.94
N LEU A 17 16.79 14.80 -5.08
CA LEU A 17 16.14 14.09 -6.17
C LEU A 17 16.33 14.73 -7.55
N ARG A 18 16.81 15.94 -7.62
CA ARG A 18 17.07 16.59 -8.90
C ARG A 18 18.23 16.00 -9.67
N ILE A 19 19.10 15.28 -8.97
CA ILE A 19 20.38 14.82 -9.53
C ILE A 19 20.29 13.37 -9.98
N ILE A 20 19.31 12.62 -9.48
CA ILE A 20 19.23 11.19 -9.70
C ILE A 20 18.09 10.87 -10.64
N SER A 21 18.08 9.65 -11.14
CA SER A 21 17.10 9.14 -12.08
C SER A 21 15.71 9.76 -11.87
N ASP A 22 15.36 10.69 -12.72
CA ASP A 22 14.11 11.42 -12.62
C ASP A 22 12.90 10.51 -12.65
N THR A 23 12.98 9.38 -13.35
CA THR A 23 11.84 8.47 -13.50
C THR A 23 11.40 7.88 -12.19
N VAL A 24 12.31 7.28 -11.42
CA VAL A 24 11.99 6.65 -10.14
C VAL A 24 11.61 7.69 -9.09
N CYS A 25 12.36 8.78 -9.06
CA CYS A 25 12.14 9.86 -8.10
C CYS A 25 10.80 10.54 -8.34
N THR A 26 10.46 10.79 -9.60
CA THR A 26 9.20 11.41 -9.98
C THR A 26 8.01 10.54 -9.59
N MET A 27 8.13 9.21 -9.72
CA MET A 27 7.06 8.30 -9.33
C MET A 27 6.68 8.45 -7.86
N LEU A 28 7.66 8.56 -6.97
CA LEU A 28 7.37 8.66 -5.54
C LEU A 28 7.11 10.07 -5.05
N GLU A 29 7.36 11.08 -5.87
CA GLU A 29 6.99 12.45 -5.57
C GLU A 29 5.52 12.73 -5.85
N ASN A 30 4.95 12.03 -6.80
CA ASN A 30 3.57 12.22 -7.19
C ASN A 30 2.63 11.59 -6.14
N ILE A 31 1.69 12.37 -5.67
CA ILE A 31 0.69 11.90 -4.69
C ILE A 31 -0.07 10.71 -5.22
N ALA A 32 -0.43 10.74 -6.50
CA ALA A 32 -1.16 9.64 -7.14
C ALA A 32 -0.36 8.34 -7.11
N ASP A 33 0.94 8.41 -7.37
CA ASP A 33 1.80 7.23 -7.36
C ASP A 33 2.01 6.68 -5.94
N GLN A 34 2.13 7.56 -4.97
CA GLN A 34 2.19 7.16 -3.57
C GLN A 34 0.90 6.46 -3.13
N ALA A 35 -0.24 6.97 -3.58
CA ALA A 35 -1.53 6.35 -3.28
C ALA A 35 -1.67 4.99 -3.95
N LYS A 36 -1.16 4.84 -5.16
CA LYS A 36 -1.14 3.54 -5.85
C LYS A 36 -0.27 2.54 -5.10
N LEU A 37 0.87 2.96 -4.64
CA LEU A 37 1.77 2.11 -3.86
C LEU A 37 1.11 1.67 -2.56
N PHE A 38 0.47 2.59 -1.86
CA PHE A 38 -0.31 2.28 -0.67
C PHE A 38 -1.38 1.23 -0.97
N THR A 39 -2.09 1.38 -2.07
CA THR A 39 -3.13 0.44 -2.47
C THR A 39 -2.57 -0.96 -2.72
N VAL A 40 -1.41 -1.06 -3.36
CA VAL A 40 -0.73 -2.34 -3.59
C VAL A 40 -0.40 -3.02 -2.26
N PHE A 41 0.16 -2.29 -1.31
CA PHE A 41 0.47 -2.84 0.01
C PHE A 41 -0.78 -3.20 0.80
N LEU A 42 -1.85 -2.42 0.64
CA LEU A 42 -3.13 -2.70 1.27
C LEU A 42 -3.70 -4.04 0.78
N HIS A 43 -3.72 -4.25 -0.53
CA HIS A 43 -4.18 -5.50 -1.12
C HIS A 43 -3.32 -6.69 -0.68
N GLU A 44 -2.01 -6.50 -0.65
CA GLU A 44 -1.08 -7.54 -0.23
C GLU A 44 -1.30 -7.93 1.22
N GLU A 45 -1.44 -6.96 2.10
CA GLU A 45 -1.68 -7.22 3.51
C GLU A 45 -3.01 -7.93 3.73
N LEU A 46 -4.04 -7.48 3.05
CA LEU A 46 -5.36 -8.10 3.13
C LEU A 46 -5.32 -9.54 2.63
N LYS A 47 -4.62 -9.79 1.52
CA LYS A 47 -4.41 -11.13 0.99
C LYS A 47 -3.72 -12.04 2.01
N ASN A 48 -2.69 -11.53 2.68
CA ASN A 48 -1.97 -12.30 3.69
C ASN A 48 -2.87 -12.69 4.85
N TRP A 49 -3.69 -11.78 5.33
CA TRP A 49 -4.65 -12.06 6.39
C TRP A 49 -5.69 -13.10 5.98
N ILE A 50 -6.20 -12.99 4.76
CA ILE A 50 -7.16 -13.96 4.22
C ILE A 50 -6.53 -15.36 4.20
N HIS A 51 -5.29 -15.46 3.74
CA HIS A 51 -4.57 -16.73 3.71
C HIS A 51 -4.31 -17.29 5.10
N GLU A 52 -3.89 -16.47 6.02
CA GLU A 52 -3.64 -16.91 7.39
C GLU A 52 -4.91 -17.39 8.09
N CYS A 53 -6.04 -16.75 7.81
CA CYS A 53 -7.32 -17.16 8.36
C CYS A 53 -7.91 -18.38 7.66
N GLY A 54 -7.33 -18.79 6.53
CA GLY A 54 -7.75 -19.99 5.82
C GLY A 54 -9.00 -19.83 4.98
N TYR A 55 -9.39 -18.61 4.63
CA TYR A 55 -10.57 -18.37 3.81
C TYR A 55 -10.26 -18.47 2.33
N THR A 56 -11.20 -19.03 1.58
CA THR A 56 -11.16 -18.99 0.12
C THR A 56 -12.00 -17.82 -0.39
N THR A 57 -11.80 -17.44 -1.66
CA THR A 57 -12.61 -16.38 -2.26
C THR A 57 -14.10 -16.75 -2.30
N ARG A 58 -14.40 -18.03 -2.47
CA ARG A 58 -15.79 -18.51 -2.45
C ARG A 58 -16.42 -18.33 -1.08
N GLU A 59 -15.69 -18.67 -0.02
CA GLU A 59 -16.18 -18.49 1.34
C GLU A 59 -16.41 -17.01 1.65
N LEU A 60 -15.51 -16.15 1.21
CA LEU A 60 -15.68 -14.71 1.37
C LEU A 60 -16.89 -14.20 0.61
N GLU A 61 -17.15 -14.70 -0.59
CA GLU A 61 -18.34 -14.34 -1.34
C GLU A 61 -19.62 -14.71 -0.56
N GLU A 62 -19.64 -15.89 0.02
CA GLU A 62 -20.79 -16.35 0.80
C GLU A 62 -21.04 -15.47 2.03
N ILE A 63 -19.98 -15.05 2.70
CA ILE A 63 -20.10 -14.27 3.93
C ILE A 63 -20.36 -12.79 3.63
N THR A 64 -19.65 -12.21 2.69
CA THR A 64 -19.70 -10.77 2.43
C THR A 64 -20.70 -10.37 1.37
N GLY A 65 -21.10 -11.27 0.50
CA GLY A 65 -21.93 -10.96 -0.65
C GLY A 65 -21.16 -10.33 -1.81
N ILE A 66 -19.86 -10.16 -1.69
CA ILE A 66 -19.03 -9.64 -2.77
C ILE A 66 -18.72 -10.80 -3.72
N ASN A 67 -18.93 -10.57 -5.02
CA ASN A 67 -18.64 -11.58 -6.03
C ASN A 67 -17.16 -12.02 -5.95
N LYS A 68 -16.91 -13.32 -5.98
CA LYS A 68 -15.57 -13.89 -5.87
C LYS A 68 -14.62 -13.37 -6.95
N ASP A 69 -15.12 -13.12 -8.15
CA ASP A 69 -14.30 -12.59 -9.24
C ASP A 69 -13.87 -11.15 -8.93
N LYS A 70 -14.73 -10.37 -8.30
CA LYS A 70 -14.41 -9.02 -7.87
C LYS A 70 -13.32 -9.02 -6.81
N ILE A 71 -13.42 -9.92 -5.85
CA ILE A 71 -12.39 -10.11 -4.81
C ILE A 71 -11.07 -10.49 -5.46
N SER A 72 -11.10 -11.44 -6.39
CA SER A 72 -9.91 -11.89 -7.10
C SER A 72 -9.25 -10.79 -7.90
N ARG A 73 -10.02 -9.99 -8.62
CA ARG A 73 -9.49 -8.88 -9.41
C ARG A 73 -8.84 -7.80 -8.55
N ALA A 74 -9.43 -7.51 -7.42
CA ALA A 74 -8.90 -6.48 -6.53
C ALA A 74 -7.68 -6.98 -5.77
N ILE A 75 -7.82 -8.07 -5.04
CA ILE A 75 -6.83 -8.52 -4.08
C ILE A 75 -5.71 -9.32 -4.72
N TYR A 76 -6.05 -10.25 -5.61
CA TYR A 76 -5.05 -11.17 -6.19
C TYR A 76 -4.42 -10.66 -7.47
N ARG A 77 -5.18 -9.95 -8.29
CA ARG A 77 -4.67 -9.46 -9.59
C ARG A 77 -4.31 -7.99 -9.59
N GLY A 78 -4.78 -7.23 -8.60
CA GLY A 78 -4.52 -5.80 -8.53
C GLY A 78 -5.08 -5.00 -9.69
N GLN A 79 -6.11 -5.51 -10.35
CA GLN A 79 -6.69 -4.85 -11.52
C GLN A 79 -7.62 -3.71 -11.17
N LYS A 80 -8.23 -3.78 -9.99
CA LYS A 80 -9.18 -2.77 -9.51
C LYS A 80 -8.96 -2.51 -8.04
N PRO A 81 -8.87 -1.24 -7.61
CA PRO A 81 -8.75 -0.96 -6.19
C PRO A 81 -9.97 -1.45 -5.42
N ILE A 82 -9.74 -2.00 -4.25
CA ILE A 82 -10.82 -2.37 -3.35
C ILE A 82 -11.48 -1.11 -2.80
N THR A 83 -12.80 -1.12 -2.68
CA THR A 83 -13.51 0.01 -2.07
C THR A 83 -13.45 -0.09 -0.55
N VAL A 84 -13.69 1.04 0.13
CA VAL A 84 -13.73 1.08 1.60
C VAL A 84 -14.80 0.13 2.12
N LEU A 85 -15.95 0.09 1.47
CA LEU A 85 -17.03 -0.82 1.86
C LEU A 85 -16.59 -2.28 1.76
N GLU A 86 -15.96 -2.64 0.65
CA GLU A 86 -15.48 -4.01 0.43
C GLU A 86 -14.39 -4.38 1.45
N LEU A 87 -13.49 -3.46 1.73
CA LEU A 87 -12.46 -3.66 2.75
C LEU A 87 -13.09 -3.94 4.11
N ASP A 88 -14.06 -3.13 4.51
CA ASP A 88 -14.72 -3.29 5.79
C ASP A 88 -15.47 -4.62 5.88
N LEU A 89 -16.17 -5.00 4.82
CA LEU A 89 -16.90 -6.26 4.76
C LEU A 89 -15.95 -7.46 4.90
N ILE A 90 -14.85 -7.44 4.19
CA ILE A 90 -13.87 -8.53 4.25
C ILE A 90 -13.22 -8.59 5.64
N CYS A 91 -12.85 -7.46 6.19
CA CYS A 91 -12.26 -7.40 7.52
C CYS A 91 -13.20 -7.91 8.59
N LYS A 92 -14.48 -7.61 8.49
CA LYS A 92 -15.48 -8.15 9.41
C LYS A 92 -15.64 -9.66 9.25
N ALA A 93 -15.58 -10.15 8.02
CA ALA A 93 -15.67 -11.57 7.73
C ALA A 93 -14.52 -12.37 8.35
N ILE A 94 -13.30 -11.85 8.26
CA ILE A 94 -12.11 -12.52 8.80
C ILE A 94 -11.79 -12.09 10.24
N GLU A 95 -12.62 -11.24 10.82
CA GLU A 95 -12.49 -10.76 12.19
C GLU A 95 -11.19 -10.03 12.47
N VAL A 96 -10.77 -9.20 11.52
CA VAL A 96 -9.59 -8.35 11.63
C VAL A 96 -10.01 -6.89 11.60
N ASP A 97 -9.38 -6.07 12.42
CA ASP A 97 -9.63 -4.64 12.44
C ASP A 97 -9.06 -4.03 11.15
N PRO A 98 -9.88 -3.35 10.33
CA PRO A 98 -9.39 -2.71 9.12
C PRO A 98 -8.29 -1.68 9.38
N THR A 99 -8.30 -1.05 10.54
CA THR A 99 -7.25 -0.10 10.94
C THR A 99 -5.89 -0.78 10.99
N THR A 100 -5.81 -2.02 11.45
CA THR A 100 -4.57 -2.77 11.50
C THR A 100 -3.98 -2.95 10.10
N ILE A 101 -4.80 -3.33 9.15
CA ILE A 101 -4.38 -3.53 7.77
C ILE A 101 -3.91 -2.22 7.14
N ILE A 102 -4.67 -1.16 7.36
CA ILE A 102 -4.34 0.18 6.84
C ILE A 102 -3.02 0.68 7.42
N ARG A 103 -2.80 0.50 8.71
CA ARG A 103 -1.56 0.93 9.37
C ARG A 103 -0.34 0.21 8.82
N VAL A 104 -0.44 -1.09 8.61
CA VAL A 104 0.66 -1.87 8.06
C VAL A 104 0.96 -1.44 6.64
N ALA A 105 -0.07 -1.28 5.81
CA ALA A 105 0.09 -0.82 4.44
C ALA A 105 0.74 0.56 4.39
N GLU A 106 0.34 1.44 5.28
CA GLU A 106 0.91 2.80 5.34
C GLU A 106 2.36 2.79 5.80
N ALA A 107 2.68 1.96 6.79
CA ALA A 107 4.05 1.82 7.26
C ALA A 107 4.96 1.28 6.15
N LYS A 108 4.50 0.30 5.39
CA LYS A 108 5.25 -0.25 4.26
C LYS A 108 5.45 0.78 3.16
N THR A 109 4.43 1.57 2.88
CA THR A 109 4.51 2.64 1.89
C THR A 109 5.56 3.67 2.29
N ASN A 110 5.52 4.12 3.54
CA ASN A 110 6.48 5.09 4.06
C ASN A 110 7.90 4.54 4.06
N ALA A 111 8.06 3.26 4.40
CA ALA A 111 9.37 2.61 4.37
C ALA A 111 9.93 2.53 2.96
N ALA A 112 9.09 2.20 1.97
CA ALA A 112 9.50 2.14 0.58
C ALA A 112 9.94 3.51 0.06
N ILE A 113 9.20 4.55 0.40
CA ILE A 113 9.55 5.93 0.02
C ILE A 113 10.88 6.33 0.66
N ALA A 114 11.05 6.04 1.95
CA ALA A 114 12.29 6.35 2.67
C ALA A 114 13.49 5.61 2.08
N GLU A 115 13.31 4.36 1.69
CA GLU A 115 14.37 3.55 1.09
C GLU A 115 14.84 4.14 -0.23
N VAL A 116 13.92 4.54 -1.09
CA VAL A 116 14.25 5.18 -2.37
C VAL A 116 15.03 6.48 -2.13
N GLN A 117 14.60 7.28 -1.17
CA GLN A 117 15.27 8.53 -0.85
C GLN A 117 16.66 8.31 -0.26
N ALA A 118 16.81 7.30 0.59
CA ALA A 118 18.12 6.95 1.15
C ALA A 118 19.08 6.50 0.05
N ASN A 119 18.62 5.66 -0.87
CA ASN A 119 19.45 5.23 -2.01
C ASN A 119 19.81 6.41 -2.90
N ALA A 120 18.90 7.32 -3.10
CA ALA A 120 19.16 8.53 -3.87
C ALA A 120 20.26 9.38 -3.22
N ILE A 121 20.24 9.52 -1.91
CA ILE A 121 21.27 10.26 -1.17
C ILE A 121 22.63 9.59 -1.31
N ILE A 122 22.69 8.29 -1.16
CA ILE A 122 23.94 7.52 -1.28
C ILE A 122 24.53 7.66 -2.67
N GLU A 123 23.73 7.52 -3.70
CA GLU A 123 24.19 7.67 -5.09
C GLU A 123 24.72 9.07 -5.36
N ASN A 124 24.08 10.08 -4.78
CA ASN A 124 24.47 11.45 -4.97
C ASN A 124 25.80 11.80 -4.29
N GLU A 125 26.18 11.09 -3.24
CA GLU A 125 27.42 11.31 -2.51
C GLU A 125 28.64 10.64 -3.16
N ILE A 126 28.40 9.67 -4.00
CA ILE A 126 29.46 8.96 -4.71
C ILE A 126 29.83 9.73 -5.98
#